data_cea425e514461aff406c297ddcca116e
#
_entry.id   cea425e514461aff406c297ddcca116e
#
_cell.length_a   1.000
_cell.length_b   1.000
_cell.length_c   1.000
_cell.angle_alpha   90.00
_cell.angle_beta   90.00
_cell.angle_gamma   90.00
#
_symmetry.space_group_name_H-M   'P 1'
#
loop_
_entity.id
_entity.type
_entity.pdbx_description
1 polymer ?
#
loop_
_entity_poly.entity_id
_entity_poly.type
_entity_poly.pdbx_seq_one_letter_code
_entity_poly.pdbx_strand_id
1 'polypeptide(L)'
;MTPASGPVPAPVPTPIPVPAPTPDPRARDLARDFADMAELVGPLVLPDGASRSVLSALETARELVRHSYYRYEFATVAVTHGLLGLEQALRERLGGDGTPQELIARAVGAELFGAGLGAELDRAHRLRERIALGEVTSGALTPSAAVGILRTVYAAVGALTGPVAVPPPQEQLTRLWQEHRRAPFPASFLGVDLAGVELVLLDADLTGLVQRELDGGLDDDGLDALWECLAGADRILPLINEEYCARYFTRLRTVARLAAARHIPSAI
;
A
#
# COMPACT_ATOMS: atom_id res chain seq x y z
N MET A 1 63.15 28.62 -43.03
CA MET A 1 61.98 27.85 -42.48
C MET A 1 61.68 28.41 -41.10
N THR A 2 60.71 29.25 -41.02
CA THR A 2 60.23 29.86 -39.73
C THR A 2 59.20 28.93 -39.14
N PRO A 3 59.22 28.53 -37.84
CA PRO A 3 58.22 27.71 -37.25
C PRO A 3 56.95 28.56 -37.05
N ALA A 4 55.82 28.01 -37.49
CA ALA A 4 54.50 28.58 -37.28
C ALA A 4 54.12 28.49 -35.79
N SER A 5 53.93 29.64 -35.14
CA SER A 5 53.37 29.72 -33.79
C SER A 5 51.89 29.26 -33.82
N GLY A 6 51.62 28.16 -33.16
CA GLY A 6 50.25 27.68 -32.98
C GLY A 6 49.44 28.64 -32.09
N PRO A 7 48.09 28.61 -32.18
CA PRO A 7 47.22 29.52 -31.42
C PRO A 7 47.39 29.26 -29.91
N VAL A 8 47.59 30.34 -29.15
CA VAL A 8 47.63 30.33 -27.69
C VAL A 8 46.23 29.97 -27.18
N PRO A 9 46.10 28.94 -26.31
CA PRO A 9 44.77 28.55 -25.75
C PRO A 9 44.20 29.71 -24.94
N ALA A 10 42.92 29.98 -25.14
CA ALA A 10 42.19 31.01 -24.39
C ALA A 10 42.22 30.68 -22.87
N PRO A 11 42.32 31.71 -22.00
CA PRO A 11 42.33 31.47 -20.56
C PRO A 11 41.03 30.84 -20.12
N VAL A 12 41.11 29.71 -19.34
CA VAL A 12 39.97 29.06 -18.72
C VAL A 12 39.36 30.04 -17.72
N PRO A 13 38.06 30.34 -17.81
CA PRO A 13 37.41 31.24 -16.87
C PRO A 13 37.55 30.71 -15.43
N THR A 14 38.04 31.59 -14.52
CA THR A 14 38.13 31.25 -13.09
C THR A 14 36.73 31.06 -12.54
N PRO A 15 36.44 29.93 -11.83
CA PRO A 15 35.13 29.73 -11.23
C PRO A 15 34.82 30.87 -10.25
N ILE A 16 33.65 31.52 -10.41
CA ILE A 16 33.15 32.48 -9.46
C ILE A 16 32.83 31.72 -8.16
N PRO A 17 33.40 32.11 -6.99
CA PRO A 17 33.09 31.43 -5.74
C PRO A 17 31.62 31.60 -5.41
N VAL A 18 30.87 30.49 -5.37
CA VAL A 18 29.50 30.49 -4.86
C VAL A 18 29.57 30.57 -3.34
N PRO A 19 29.00 31.59 -2.69
CA PRO A 19 29.02 31.70 -1.24
C PRO A 19 28.30 30.49 -0.63
N ALA A 20 28.86 29.95 0.48
CA ALA A 20 28.21 28.89 1.22
C ALA A 20 26.81 29.36 1.72
N PRO A 21 25.79 28.50 1.67
CA PRO A 21 24.46 28.86 2.15
C PRO A 21 24.52 29.23 3.66
N THR A 22 23.88 30.35 4.02
CA THR A 22 23.75 30.80 5.40
C THR A 22 22.53 30.18 6.07
N PRO A 23 22.60 29.75 7.33
CA PRO A 23 21.44 29.25 8.07
C PRO A 23 20.31 30.28 8.15
N ASP A 24 19.07 29.80 7.98
CA ASP A 24 17.89 30.64 8.22
C ASP A 24 17.83 31.03 9.71
N PRO A 25 17.64 32.32 10.06
CA PRO A 25 17.58 32.73 11.47
C PRO A 25 16.53 31.97 12.29
N ARG A 26 15.44 31.55 11.70
CA ARG A 26 14.34 30.78 12.34
C ARG A 26 14.74 29.35 12.67
N ALA A 27 15.76 28.80 12.03
CA ALA A 27 16.23 27.45 12.28
C ALA A 27 17.16 27.35 13.50
N ARG A 28 17.64 28.49 14.06
CA ARG A 28 18.61 28.51 15.17
C ARG A 28 18.11 27.85 16.45
N ASP A 29 16.80 27.92 16.70
CA ASP A 29 16.19 27.32 17.89
C ASP A 29 15.94 25.79 17.72
N LEU A 30 16.12 25.27 16.49
CA LEU A 30 15.85 23.88 16.13
C LEU A 30 17.13 23.03 16.09
N ALA A 31 18.22 23.63 15.61
CA ALA A 31 19.48 22.95 15.37
C ALA A 31 20.66 23.94 15.47
N ARG A 32 21.75 23.52 16.11
CA ARG A 32 22.98 24.32 16.21
C ARG A 32 23.71 24.41 14.87
N ASP A 33 23.65 23.30 14.12
CA ASP A 33 24.24 23.18 12.80
C ASP A 33 23.40 22.27 11.89
N PHE A 34 23.83 22.13 10.63
CA PHE A 34 23.12 21.29 9.67
C PHE A 34 23.15 19.79 10.01
N ALA A 35 24.17 19.34 10.73
CA ALA A 35 24.28 17.92 11.13
C ALA A 35 23.20 17.55 12.15
N ASP A 36 22.87 18.47 13.08
CA ASP A 36 21.80 18.27 14.06
C ASP A 36 20.42 18.05 13.40
N MET A 37 20.20 18.54 12.18
CA MET A 37 18.97 18.29 11.44
C MET A 37 18.76 16.79 11.11
N ALA A 38 19.80 15.97 11.15
CA ALA A 38 19.69 14.52 10.98
C ALA A 38 18.91 13.87 12.14
N GLU A 39 19.04 14.39 13.35
CA GLU A 39 18.29 13.90 14.51
C GLU A 39 16.79 14.23 14.36
N LEU A 40 16.48 15.43 13.87
CA LEU A 40 15.09 15.84 13.63
C LEU A 40 14.36 14.92 12.65
N VAL A 41 15.02 14.49 11.57
CA VAL A 41 14.42 13.61 10.56
C VAL A 41 14.61 12.12 10.85
N GLY A 42 15.34 11.76 11.90
CA GLY A 42 15.57 10.37 12.30
C GLY A 42 14.30 9.51 12.36
N PRO A 43 13.16 10.02 12.86
CA PRO A 43 11.90 9.27 12.89
C PRO A 43 11.28 8.99 11.51
N LEU A 44 11.76 9.62 10.41
CA LEU A 44 11.27 9.42 9.05
C LEU A 44 12.00 8.23 8.40
N VAL A 45 11.66 7.03 8.84
CA VAL A 45 12.21 5.78 8.29
C VAL A 45 11.48 5.41 7.02
N LEU A 46 12.22 5.16 5.92
CA LEU A 46 11.64 4.76 4.65
C LEU A 46 10.97 3.38 4.78
N PRO A 47 9.72 3.23 4.30
CA PRO A 47 9.02 1.96 4.40
C PRO A 47 9.58 0.93 3.41
N ASP A 48 9.70 -0.32 3.86
CA ASP A 48 10.05 -1.44 3.00
C ASP A 48 8.91 -1.75 2.01
N GLY A 49 9.27 -2.24 0.83
CA GLY A 49 8.30 -2.68 -0.18
C GLY A 49 7.64 -1.57 -1.00
N ALA A 50 7.91 -0.30 -0.73
CA ALA A 50 7.42 0.81 -1.56
C ALA A 50 8.12 0.84 -2.93
N SER A 51 7.42 1.29 -3.97
CA SER A 51 7.98 1.47 -5.30
C SER A 51 9.12 2.48 -5.28
N ARG A 52 10.04 2.39 -6.25
CA ARG A 52 11.17 3.31 -6.36
C ARG A 52 10.73 4.77 -6.44
N SER A 53 9.63 5.05 -7.10
CA SER A 53 9.08 6.40 -7.24
C SER A 53 8.51 6.95 -5.92
N VAL A 54 7.81 6.11 -5.15
CA VAL A 54 7.32 6.46 -3.82
C VAL A 54 8.50 6.70 -2.87
N LEU A 55 9.49 5.81 -2.85
CA LEU A 55 10.70 5.97 -2.03
C LEU A 55 11.44 7.27 -2.36
N SER A 56 11.63 7.58 -3.65
CA SER A 56 12.27 8.81 -4.10
C SER A 56 11.53 10.05 -3.61
N ALA A 57 10.19 10.06 -3.64
CA ALA A 57 9.38 11.17 -3.14
C ALA A 57 9.53 11.34 -1.62
N LEU A 58 9.49 10.25 -0.86
CA LEU A 58 9.67 10.30 0.59
C LEU A 58 11.09 10.74 0.98
N GLU A 59 12.11 10.19 0.32
CA GLU A 59 13.50 10.57 0.52
C GLU A 59 13.75 12.04 0.26
N THR A 60 13.20 12.56 -0.85
CA THR A 60 13.25 13.99 -1.18
C THR A 60 12.54 14.82 -0.11
N ALA A 61 11.38 14.40 0.38
CA ALA A 61 10.67 15.09 1.45
C ALA A 61 11.53 15.16 2.73
N ARG A 62 12.19 14.06 3.11
CA ARG A 62 13.10 14.02 4.26
C ARG A 62 14.28 14.99 4.10
N GLU A 63 14.91 15.00 2.93
CA GLU A 63 16.02 15.92 2.66
C GLU A 63 15.58 17.39 2.61
N LEU A 64 14.40 17.69 2.10
CA LEU A 64 13.84 19.04 2.15
C LEU A 64 13.64 19.53 3.60
N VAL A 65 13.20 18.65 4.53
CA VAL A 65 13.16 19.02 5.95
C VAL A 65 14.55 19.32 6.46
N ARG A 66 15.56 18.52 6.15
CA ARG A 66 16.95 18.82 6.57
C ARG A 66 17.42 20.17 6.03
N HIS A 67 17.16 20.45 4.77
CA HIS A 67 17.56 21.70 4.11
C HIS A 67 16.73 22.90 4.55
N SER A 68 15.64 22.73 5.30
CA SER A 68 14.94 23.83 5.95
C SER A 68 15.81 24.59 6.96
N TYR A 69 16.96 24.04 7.34
CA TYR A 69 18.02 24.74 8.07
C TYR A 69 18.53 26.00 7.35
N TYR A 70 18.64 25.92 6.02
CA TYR A 70 19.07 27.04 5.20
C TYR A 70 17.92 27.83 4.58
N ARG A 71 16.77 27.19 4.41
CA ARG A 71 15.57 27.80 3.83
C ARG A 71 14.34 27.25 4.53
N TYR A 72 13.83 27.99 5.47
CA TYR A 72 12.76 27.53 6.38
C TYR A 72 11.50 27.04 5.63
N GLU A 73 11.17 27.67 4.51
CA GLU A 73 10.04 27.29 3.65
C GLU A 73 10.13 25.87 3.08
N PHE A 74 11.32 25.26 3.06
CA PHE A 74 11.48 23.88 2.61
C PHE A 74 10.75 22.87 3.48
N ALA A 75 10.46 23.19 4.74
CA ALA A 75 9.60 22.36 5.59
C ALA A 75 8.19 22.21 5.01
N THR A 76 7.61 23.27 4.47
CA THR A 76 6.30 23.23 3.82
C THR A 76 6.34 22.49 2.48
N VAL A 77 7.39 22.69 1.68
CA VAL A 77 7.60 21.97 0.42
C VAL A 77 7.78 20.47 0.68
N ALA A 78 8.48 20.12 1.75
CA ALA A 78 8.65 18.72 2.16
C ALA A 78 7.31 18.00 2.39
N VAL A 79 6.38 18.63 3.11
CA VAL A 79 5.05 18.06 3.35
C VAL A 79 4.29 17.88 2.03
N THR A 80 4.31 18.90 1.16
CA THR A 80 3.67 18.80 -0.15
C THR A 80 4.23 17.64 -0.96
N HIS A 81 5.56 17.48 -0.96
CA HIS A 81 6.22 16.41 -1.70
C HIS A 81 5.95 15.02 -1.11
N GLY A 82 5.96 14.89 0.22
CA GLY A 82 5.58 13.65 0.89
C GLY A 82 4.14 13.21 0.59
N LEU A 83 3.19 14.16 0.53
CA LEU A 83 1.80 13.89 0.16
C LEU A 83 1.67 13.40 -1.31
N LEU A 84 2.51 13.88 -2.24
CA LEU A 84 2.56 13.32 -3.60
C LEU A 84 3.00 11.85 -3.59
N GLY A 85 4.00 11.51 -2.76
CA GLY A 85 4.42 10.11 -2.58
C GLY A 85 3.30 9.23 -2.01
N LEU A 86 2.52 9.74 -1.04
CA LEU A 86 1.34 9.04 -0.51
C LEU A 86 0.27 8.85 -1.58
N GLU A 87 -0.07 9.88 -2.36
CA GLU A 87 -1.05 9.77 -3.44
C GLU A 87 -0.65 8.70 -4.46
N GLN A 88 0.63 8.63 -4.79
CA GLN A 88 1.14 7.60 -5.67
C GLN A 88 1.00 6.20 -5.06
N ALA A 89 1.39 6.00 -3.80
CA ALA A 89 1.25 4.73 -3.10
C ALA A 89 -0.22 4.28 -3.02
N LEU A 90 -1.15 5.21 -2.78
CA LEU A 90 -2.58 4.95 -2.78
C LEU A 90 -3.07 4.45 -4.15
N ARG A 91 -2.67 5.12 -5.25
CA ARG A 91 -3.02 4.70 -6.62
C ARG A 91 -2.43 3.34 -6.98
N GLU A 92 -1.18 3.09 -6.62
CA GLU A 92 -0.53 1.79 -6.84
C GLU A 92 -1.24 0.66 -6.09
N ARG A 93 -1.71 0.93 -4.86
CA ARG A 93 -2.36 -0.08 -4.01
C ARG A 93 -3.81 -0.35 -4.37
N LEU A 94 -4.58 0.71 -4.63
CA LEU A 94 -6.04 0.61 -4.80
C LEU A 94 -6.45 0.50 -6.26
N GLY A 95 -5.57 0.88 -7.18
CA GLY A 95 -5.91 1.06 -8.59
C GLY A 95 -6.94 2.17 -8.83
N GLY A 96 -6.99 2.63 -10.08
CA GLY A 96 -8.00 3.59 -10.54
C GLY A 96 -7.71 5.05 -10.17
N ASP A 97 -8.57 5.92 -10.69
CA ASP A 97 -8.53 7.36 -10.49
C ASP A 97 -9.35 7.76 -9.25
N GLY A 98 -9.11 8.95 -8.75
CA GLY A 98 -9.83 9.55 -7.63
C GLY A 98 -9.06 10.71 -7.02
N THR A 99 -9.76 11.56 -6.31
CA THR A 99 -9.17 12.60 -5.49
C THR A 99 -8.38 11.97 -4.33
N PRO A 100 -7.39 12.66 -3.75
CA PRO A 100 -6.67 12.16 -2.58
C PRO A 100 -7.61 11.76 -1.44
N GLN A 101 -8.67 12.51 -1.19
CA GLN A 101 -9.67 12.26 -0.16
C GLN A 101 -10.45 10.95 -0.42
N GLU A 102 -10.87 10.73 -1.67
CA GLU A 102 -11.55 9.48 -2.07
C GLU A 102 -10.63 8.27 -1.93
N LEU A 103 -9.35 8.40 -2.31
CA LEU A 103 -8.36 7.34 -2.18
C LEU A 103 -8.10 7.00 -0.70
N ILE A 104 -7.98 8.02 0.17
CA ILE A 104 -7.82 7.83 1.62
C ILE A 104 -9.07 7.13 2.19
N ALA A 105 -10.27 7.58 1.83
CA ALA A 105 -11.52 6.96 2.30
C ALA A 105 -11.63 5.49 1.85
N ARG A 106 -11.23 5.17 0.61
CA ARG A 106 -11.16 3.78 0.11
C ARG A 106 -10.15 2.94 0.87
N ALA A 107 -8.98 3.49 1.20
CA ALA A 107 -7.96 2.78 1.98
C ALA A 107 -8.44 2.48 3.41
N VAL A 108 -9.15 3.41 4.05
CA VAL A 108 -9.79 3.21 5.36
C VAL A 108 -10.89 2.15 5.25
N GLY A 109 -11.75 2.22 4.24
CA GLY A 109 -12.81 1.24 4.00
C GLY A 109 -12.30 -0.17 3.67
N ALA A 110 -11.10 -0.27 3.11
CA ALA A 110 -10.37 -1.53 2.86
C ALA A 110 -9.52 -1.98 4.07
N GLU A 111 -9.62 -1.29 5.20
CA GLU A 111 -8.87 -1.58 6.45
C GLU A 111 -7.34 -1.60 6.28
N LEU A 112 -6.82 -0.91 5.26
CA LEU A 112 -5.38 -0.80 5.04
C LEU A 112 -4.70 0.05 6.13
N PHE A 113 -5.44 1.02 6.69
CA PHE A 113 -5.09 1.75 7.91
C PHE A 113 -6.34 2.30 8.59
N GLY A 114 -6.21 2.62 9.88
CA GLY A 114 -7.35 3.03 10.70
C GLY A 114 -7.90 4.43 10.37
N ALA A 115 -9.17 4.69 10.73
CA ALA A 115 -9.86 5.94 10.50
C ALA A 115 -9.16 7.17 11.11
N GLY A 116 -8.46 7.01 12.25
CA GLY A 116 -7.67 8.08 12.88
C GLY A 116 -6.55 8.57 11.97
N LEU A 117 -5.78 7.64 11.37
CA LEU A 117 -4.73 7.96 10.40
C LEU A 117 -5.31 8.62 9.15
N GLY A 118 -6.43 8.10 8.62
CA GLY A 118 -7.14 8.71 7.50
C GLY A 118 -7.53 10.15 7.76
N ALA A 119 -8.08 10.46 8.94
CA ALA A 119 -8.48 11.82 9.30
C ALA A 119 -7.27 12.79 9.43
N GLU A 120 -6.10 12.30 9.87
CA GLU A 120 -4.87 13.09 9.89
C GLU A 120 -4.37 13.40 8.48
N LEU A 121 -4.39 12.43 7.59
CA LEU A 121 -4.01 12.61 6.19
C LEU A 121 -4.94 13.60 5.47
N ASP A 122 -6.24 13.53 5.71
CA ASP A 122 -7.20 14.50 5.18
C ASP A 122 -6.91 15.94 5.66
N ARG A 123 -6.53 16.10 6.93
CA ARG A 123 -6.11 17.41 7.45
C ARG A 123 -4.84 17.92 6.75
N ALA A 124 -3.88 17.04 6.50
CA ALA A 124 -2.64 17.38 5.80
C ALA A 124 -2.92 17.80 4.34
N HIS A 125 -3.81 17.09 3.64
CA HIS A 125 -4.23 17.47 2.29
C HIS A 125 -4.95 18.82 2.24
N ARG A 126 -5.88 19.07 3.15
CA ARG A 126 -6.54 20.39 3.26
C ARG A 126 -5.55 21.52 3.54
N LEU A 127 -4.53 21.28 4.37
CA LEU A 127 -3.47 22.26 4.60
C LEU A 127 -2.69 22.54 3.31
N ARG A 128 -2.32 21.51 2.54
CA ARG A 128 -1.66 21.65 1.24
C ARG A 128 -2.50 22.49 0.26
N GLU A 129 -3.79 22.22 0.18
CA GLU A 129 -4.73 22.97 -0.67
C GLU A 129 -4.76 24.46 -0.29
N ARG A 130 -4.87 24.77 0.99
CA ARG A 130 -4.85 26.17 1.49
C ARG A 130 -3.52 26.87 1.19
N ILE A 131 -2.40 26.17 1.26
CA ILE A 131 -1.09 26.70 0.87
C ILE A 131 -1.05 26.95 -0.63
N ALA A 132 -1.56 26.03 -1.45
CA ALA A 132 -1.61 26.16 -2.91
C ALA A 132 -2.51 27.35 -3.36
N LEU A 133 -3.58 27.64 -2.61
CA LEU A 133 -4.47 28.77 -2.85
C LEU A 133 -3.91 30.12 -2.30
N GLY A 134 -2.76 30.09 -1.61
CA GLY A 134 -2.17 31.29 -1.00
C GLY A 134 -2.88 31.76 0.27
N GLU A 135 -3.80 30.96 0.83
CA GLU A 135 -4.47 31.26 2.10
C GLU A 135 -3.56 31.10 3.32
N VAL A 136 -2.53 30.29 3.17
CA VAL A 136 -1.50 30.02 4.17
C VAL A 136 -0.13 30.23 3.55
N THR A 137 0.75 30.96 4.21
CA THR A 137 2.10 31.23 3.70
C THR A 137 2.97 29.97 3.73
N SER A 138 3.94 29.89 2.81
CA SER A 138 4.90 28.77 2.76
C SER A 138 5.78 28.65 4.01
N GLY A 139 5.89 29.71 4.83
CA GLY A 139 6.62 29.69 6.10
C GLY A 139 5.77 29.32 7.32
N ALA A 140 4.52 28.89 7.13
CA ALA A 140 3.60 28.60 8.24
C ALA A 140 3.96 27.30 9.00
N LEU A 141 4.62 26.35 8.35
CA LEU A 141 5.03 25.09 8.98
C LEU A 141 6.45 25.22 9.53
N THR A 142 6.59 24.93 10.84
CA THR A 142 7.90 24.70 11.41
C THR A 142 8.47 23.37 10.94
N PRO A 143 9.79 23.17 10.87
CA PRO A 143 10.39 21.88 10.53
C PRO A 143 9.90 20.75 11.43
N SER A 144 9.71 20.98 12.73
CA SER A 144 9.16 19.97 13.66
C SER A 144 7.71 19.60 13.33
N ALA A 145 6.87 20.59 12.99
CA ALA A 145 5.49 20.32 12.56
C ALA A 145 5.45 19.54 11.24
N ALA A 146 6.34 19.88 10.30
CA ALA A 146 6.48 19.14 9.05
C ALA A 146 6.86 17.68 9.28
N VAL A 147 7.82 17.41 10.20
CA VAL A 147 8.16 16.04 10.60
C VAL A 147 6.95 15.31 11.18
N GLY A 148 6.15 15.97 12.03
CA GLY A 148 4.92 15.39 12.58
C GLY A 148 3.98 14.91 11.48
N ILE A 149 3.69 15.76 10.49
CA ILE A 149 2.84 15.41 9.34
C ILE A 149 3.49 14.30 8.48
N LEU A 150 4.78 14.40 8.20
CA LEU A 150 5.48 13.40 7.41
C LEU A 150 5.51 12.03 8.10
N ARG A 151 5.62 11.96 9.42
CA ARG A 151 5.49 10.67 10.15
C ARG A 151 4.17 9.99 9.86
N THR A 152 3.06 10.75 9.82
CA THR A 152 1.74 10.24 9.43
C THR A 152 1.75 9.71 7.98
N VAL A 153 2.38 10.45 7.05
CA VAL A 153 2.53 10.03 5.65
C VAL A 153 3.35 8.74 5.54
N TYR A 154 4.52 8.67 6.20
CA TYR A 154 5.39 7.49 6.17
C TYR A 154 4.71 6.25 6.77
N ALA A 155 3.98 6.43 7.88
CA ALA A 155 3.20 5.35 8.49
C ALA A 155 2.11 4.82 7.54
N ALA A 156 1.40 5.72 6.84
CA ALA A 156 0.39 5.34 5.87
C ALA A 156 1.00 4.61 4.67
N VAL A 157 2.12 5.11 4.12
CA VAL A 157 2.81 4.41 3.02
C VAL A 157 3.29 3.04 3.48
N GLY A 158 3.86 2.92 4.67
CA GLY A 158 4.25 1.64 5.25
C GLY A 158 3.08 0.64 5.34
N ALA A 159 1.90 1.12 5.77
CA ALA A 159 0.70 0.30 5.81
C ALA A 159 0.20 -0.11 4.40
N LEU A 160 0.35 0.77 3.40
CA LEU A 160 -0.04 0.49 2.02
C LEU A 160 0.91 -0.49 1.31
N THR A 161 2.20 -0.44 1.64
CA THR A 161 3.26 -1.21 0.97
C THR A 161 3.70 -2.42 1.77
N GLY A 162 3.35 -2.48 3.05
CA GLY A 162 3.54 -3.66 3.88
C GLY A 162 2.87 -4.88 3.26
N PRO A 163 3.32 -6.09 3.60
CA PRO A 163 2.57 -7.28 3.24
C PRO A 163 1.13 -7.03 3.69
N VAL A 164 0.17 -7.32 2.78
CA VAL A 164 -1.23 -7.36 3.19
C VAL A 164 -1.23 -8.23 4.43
N ALA A 165 -1.69 -7.71 5.58
CA ALA A 165 -1.97 -8.57 6.70
C ALA A 165 -3.00 -9.57 6.16
N VAL A 166 -2.51 -10.71 5.67
CA VAL A 166 -3.38 -11.82 5.31
C VAL A 166 -4.00 -12.19 6.66
N PRO A 167 -5.31 -11.97 6.84
CA PRO A 167 -5.94 -12.36 8.10
C PRO A 167 -5.51 -13.78 8.38
N PRO A 168 -5.31 -14.17 9.64
CA PRO A 168 -4.97 -15.54 9.96
C PRO A 168 -5.84 -16.50 9.14
N PRO A 169 -5.33 -17.59 8.57
CA PRO A 169 -6.10 -18.46 7.68
C PRO A 169 -7.48 -18.81 8.24
N GLN A 170 -7.61 -18.87 9.56
CA GLN A 170 -8.84 -19.08 10.30
C GLN A 170 -9.85 -17.93 10.13
N GLU A 171 -9.42 -16.68 10.26
CA GLU A 171 -10.29 -15.50 10.10
C GLU A 171 -10.72 -15.30 8.65
N GLN A 172 -9.79 -15.55 7.72
CA GLN A 172 -10.06 -15.52 6.29
C GLN A 172 -11.06 -16.59 5.89
N LEU A 173 -10.90 -17.83 6.39
CA LEU A 173 -11.81 -18.94 6.19
C LEU A 173 -13.21 -18.58 6.71
N THR A 174 -13.32 -18.10 7.95
CA THR A 174 -14.59 -17.75 8.57
C THR A 174 -15.31 -16.63 7.80
N ARG A 175 -14.61 -15.58 7.38
CA ARG A 175 -15.18 -14.48 6.60
C ARG A 175 -15.71 -14.97 5.26
N LEU A 176 -14.86 -15.64 4.46
CA LEU A 176 -15.25 -16.13 3.12
C LEU A 176 -16.37 -17.16 3.20
N TRP A 177 -16.40 -17.98 4.26
CA TRP A 177 -17.48 -18.90 4.53
C TRP A 177 -18.82 -18.18 4.77
N GLN A 178 -18.82 -17.13 5.59
CA GLN A 178 -20.03 -16.33 5.83
C GLN A 178 -20.52 -15.64 4.54
N GLU A 179 -19.62 -15.13 3.71
CA GLU A 179 -19.94 -14.55 2.41
C GLU A 179 -20.54 -15.60 1.47
N HIS A 180 -19.97 -16.82 1.43
CA HIS A 180 -20.47 -17.89 0.58
C HIS A 180 -21.87 -18.33 1.02
N ARG A 181 -22.11 -18.53 2.29
CA ARG A 181 -23.44 -18.91 2.84
C ARG A 181 -24.56 -17.90 2.56
N ARG A 182 -24.24 -16.64 2.35
CA ARG A 182 -25.21 -15.58 1.97
C ARG A 182 -25.51 -15.53 0.48
N ALA A 183 -24.65 -16.12 -0.34
CA ALA A 183 -24.82 -16.10 -1.78
C ALA A 183 -25.78 -17.24 -2.20
N PRO A 184 -26.83 -16.94 -2.97
CA PRO A 184 -27.71 -17.99 -3.49
C PRO A 184 -26.96 -18.87 -4.48
N PHE A 185 -27.30 -20.18 -4.49
CA PHE A 185 -26.79 -21.08 -5.51
C PHE A 185 -27.23 -20.61 -6.91
N PRO A 186 -26.36 -20.66 -7.93
CA PRO A 186 -26.71 -20.22 -9.28
C PRO A 186 -27.85 -21.06 -9.87
N ALA A 187 -29.00 -20.43 -10.11
CA ALA A 187 -30.18 -21.13 -10.62
C ALA A 187 -29.98 -21.79 -12.00
N SER A 188 -29.10 -21.19 -12.83
CA SER A 188 -28.70 -21.71 -14.15
C SER A 188 -27.94 -23.05 -14.06
N PHE A 189 -27.44 -23.42 -12.87
CA PHE A 189 -26.62 -24.60 -12.67
C PHE A 189 -27.36 -25.73 -11.92
N LEU A 190 -28.66 -25.58 -11.69
CA LEU A 190 -29.49 -26.63 -11.13
C LEU A 190 -29.56 -27.83 -12.12
N GLY A 191 -29.11 -29.00 -11.65
CA GLY A 191 -29.10 -30.24 -12.45
C GLY A 191 -28.09 -30.24 -13.62
N VAL A 192 -27.10 -29.36 -13.58
CA VAL A 192 -26.04 -29.31 -14.60
C VAL A 192 -24.87 -30.18 -14.20
N ASP A 193 -24.41 -31.01 -15.14
CA ASP A 193 -23.16 -31.77 -15.08
C ASP A 193 -22.12 -31.11 -15.98
N LEU A 194 -20.93 -30.80 -15.45
CA LEU A 194 -19.79 -30.30 -16.22
C LEU A 194 -18.61 -31.27 -16.04
N ALA A 195 -18.16 -31.84 -17.13
CA ALA A 195 -17.03 -32.77 -17.16
C ALA A 195 -17.18 -33.95 -16.17
N GLY A 196 -18.39 -34.50 -16.02
CA GLY A 196 -18.70 -35.59 -15.12
C GLY A 196 -18.83 -35.19 -13.66
N VAL A 197 -18.99 -33.89 -13.36
CA VAL A 197 -19.21 -33.37 -12.01
C VAL A 197 -20.59 -32.70 -11.95
N GLU A 198 -21.46 -33.24 -11.14
CA GLU A 198 -22.77 -32.66 -10.85
C GLU A 198 -22.61 -31.50 -9.87
N LEU A 199 -23.00 -30.29 -10.32
CA LEU A 199 -22.62 -29.05 -9.64
C LEU A 199 -23.35 -28.83 -8.31
N VAL A 200 -24.58 -29.33 -8.16
CA VAL A 200 -25.34 -29.24 -6.91
C VAL A 200 -24.74 -30.16 -5.86
N LEU A 201 -24.33 -31.38 -6.25
CA LEU A 201 -23.66 -32.33 -5.33
C LEU A 201 -22.29 -31.79 -4.91
N LEU A 202 -21.50 -31.27 -5.86
CA LEU A 202 -20.21 -30.68 -5.55
C LEU A 202 -20.33 -29.52 -4.55
N ASP A 203 -21.33 -28.66 -4.73
CA ASP A 203 -21.59 -27.55 -3.81
C ASP A 203 -21.99 -28.07 -2.41
N ALA A 204 -22.90 -29.04 -2.35
CA ALA A 204 -23.37 -29.63 -1.10
C ALA A 204 -22.23 -30.33 -0.33
N ASP A 205 -21.42 -31.10 -1.03
CA ASP A 205 -20.30 -31.86 -0.46
C ASP A 205 -19.22 -30.91 0.08
N LEU A 206 -18.77 -29.94 -0.75
CA LEU A 206 -17.80 -28.92 -0.32
C LEU A 206 -18.31 -28.10 0.85
N THR A 207 -19.57 -27.66 0.81
CA THR A 207 -20.22 -26.89 1.87
C THR A 207 -20.29 -27.70 3.16
N GLY A 208 -20.71 -28.97 3.08
CA GLY A 208 -20.78 -29.84 4.23
C GLY A 208 -19.42 -30.13 4.87
N LEU A 209 -18.38 -30.39 4.06
CA LEU A 209 -17.01 -30.61 4.51
C LEU A 209 -16.39 -29.36 5.17
N VAL A 210 -16.56 -28.22 4.56
CA VAL A 210 -16.09 -26.94 5.15
C VAL A 210 -16.78 -26.64 6.47
N GLN A 211 -18.09 -26.90 6.56
CA GLN A 211 -18.83 -26.69 7.82
C GLN A 211 -18.32 -27.64 8.92
N ARG A 212 -18.09 -28.92 8.61
CA ARG A 212 -17.51 -29.90 9.56
C ARG A 212 -16.11 -29.45 10.02
N GLU A 213 -15.29 -28.96 9.11
CA GLU A 213 -13.95 -28.45 9.46
C GLU A 213 -14.01 -27.28 10.44
N LEU A 214 -14.98 -26.37 10.26
CA LEU A 214 -15.19 -25.22 11.16
C LEU A 214 -15.75 -25.62 12.52
N ASP A 215 -16.58 -26.65 12.57
CA ASP A 215 -17.28 -27.08 13.79
C ASP A 215 -16.43 -27.99 14.70
N GLY A 216 -15.41 -28.64 14.18
CA GLY A 216 -14.60 -29.53 15.02
C GLY A 216 -13.41 -30.19 14.33
N GLY A 217 -13.21 -29.90 13.04
CA GLY A 217 -12.18 -30.51 12.21
C GLY A 217 -12.66 -31.72 11.41
N LEU A 218 -11.92 -32.01 10.35
CA LEU A 218 -12.13 -33.21 9.53
C LEU A 218 -11.24 -34.36 10.03
N ASP A 219 -11.79 -35.56 9.95
CA ASP A 219 -11.03 -36.81 10.04
C ASP A 219 -10.35 -37.13 8.69
N ASP A 220 -9.53 -38.19 8.65
CA ASP A 220 -8.77 -38.54 7.44
C ASP A 220 -9.70 -38.82 6.25
N ASP A 221 -10.82 -39.50 6.44
CA ASP A 221 -11.81 -39.79 5.40
C ASP A 221 -12.46 -38.49 4.89
N GLY A 222 -12.78 -37.54 5.78
CA GLY A 222 -13.32 -36.22 5.44
C GLY A 222 -12.31 -35.35 4.70
N LEU A 223 -11.04 -35.49 5.05
CA LEU A 223 -9.97 -34.77 4.36
C LEU A 223 -9.76 -35.30 2.93
N ASP A 224 -9.75 -36.61 2.74
CA ASP A 224 -9.66 -37.25 1.42
C ASP A 224 -10.84 -36.83 0.53
N ALA A 225 -12.07 -36.86 1.07
CA ALA A 225 -13.26 -36.38 0.37
C ALA A 225 -13.14 -34.89 -0.01
N LEU A 226 -12.56 -34.05 0.86
CA LEU A 226 -12.33 -32.62 0.56
C LEU A 226 -11.36 -32.44 -0.61
N TRP A 227 -10.28 -33.22 -0.68
CA TRP A 227 -9.33 -33.18 -1.79
C TRP A 227 -9.96 -33.66 -3.11
N GLU A 228 -10.80 -34.70 -3.09
CA GLU A 228 -11.54 -35.15 -4.26
C GLU A 228 -12.50 -34.09 -4.79
N CYS A 229 -13.27 -33.45 -3.90
CA CYS A 229 -14.16 -32.34 -4.26
C CYS A 229 -13.39 -31.14 -4.81
N LEU A 230 -12.22 -30.78 -4.24
CA LEU A 230 -11.34 -29.75 -4.76
C LEU A 230 -10.85 -30.04 -6.16
N ALA A 231 -10.47 -31.29 -6.46
CA ALA A 231 -10.09 -31.72 -7.80
C ALA A 231 -11.27 -31.61 -8.78
N GLY A 232 -12.49 -31.90 -8.33
CA GLY A 232 -13.73 -31.63 -9.08
C GLY A 232 -13.90 -30.15 -9.40
N ALA A 233 -13.80 -29.28 -8.40
CA ALA A 233 -13.90 -27.84 -8.55
C ALA A 233 -12.82 -27.27 -9.51
N ASP A 234 -11.58 -27.76 -9.44
CA ASP A 234 -10.50 -27.36 -10.35
C ASP A 234 -10.77 -27.75 -11.80
N ARG A 235 -11.46 -28.88 -12.04
CA ARG A 235 -11.87 -29.32 -13.38
C ARG A 235 -12.96 -28.47 -13.99
N ILE A 236 -13.96 -28.06 -13.21
CA ILE A 236 -15.13 -27.35 -13.75
C ILE A 236 -14.89 -25.85 -13.93
N LEU A 237 -14.10 -25.23 -13.07
CA LEU A 237 -13.90 -23.77 -13.06
C LEU A 237 -13.51 -23.19 -14.44
N PRO A 238 -12.58 -23.80 -15.22
CA PRO A 238 -12.21 -23.28 -16.54
C PRO A 238 -13.35 -23.39 -17.57
N LEU A 239 -14.38 -24.20 -17.30
CA LEU A 239 -15.51 -24.44 -18.20
C LEU A 239 -16.69 -23.50 -17.94
N ILE A 240 -16.66 -22.77 -16.82
CA ILE A 240 -17.73 -21.84 -16.43
C ILE A 240 -17.51 -20.50 -17.08
N ASN A 241 -18.42 -20.11 -18.00
CA ASN A 241 -18.36 -18.85 -18.72
C ASN A 241 -19.26 -17.76 -18.10
N GLU A 242 -20.23 -18.11 -17.26
CA GLU A 242 -21.14 -17.16 -16.61
C GLU A 242 -20.43 -16.53 -15.40
N GLU A 243 -20.34 -15.21 -15.38
CA GLU A 243 -19.55 -14.46 -14.40
C GLU A 243 -19.97 -14.72 -12.94
N TYR A 244 -21.28 -14.75 -12.68
CA TYR A 244 -21.78 -15.02 -11.32
C TYR A 244 -21.42 -16.44 -10.88
N CYS A 245 -21.62 -17.42 -11.73
CA CYS A 245 -21.30 -18.84 -11.46
C CYS A 245 -19.80 -19.04 -11.24
N ALA A 246 -18.97 -18.44 -12.10
CA ALA A 246 -17.52 -18.49 -11.96
C ALA A 246 -17.07 -17.89 -10.61
N ARG A 247 -17.61 -16.75 -10.20
CA ARG A 247 -17.33 -16.14 -8.89
C ARG A 247 -17.82 -17.01 -7.73
N TYR A 248 -18.99 -17.63 -7.85
CA TYR A 248 -19.56 -18.49 -6.83
C TYR A 248 -18.65 -19.71 -6.57
N PHE A 249 -18.31 -20.47 -7.60
CA PHE A 249 -17.47 -21.66 -7.48
C PHE A 249 -15.99 -21.33 -7.19
N THR A 250 -15.47 -20.20 -7.67
CA THR A 250 -14.13 -19.72 -7.27
C THR A 250 -14.05 -19.44 -5.77
N ARG A 251 -15.07 -18.80 -5.20
CA ARG A 251 -15.14 -18.54 -3.75
C ARG A 251 -15.26 -19.84 -2.98
N LEU A 252 -16.17 -20.75 -3.37
CA LEU A 252 -16.33 -22.05 -2.73
C LEU A 252 -15.02 -22.85 -2.71
N ARG A 253 -14.34 -22.93 -3.85
CA ARG A 253 -13.01 -23.54 -3.96
C ARG A 253 -11.98 -22.89 -3.05
N THR A 254 -11.98 -21.56 -2.97
CA THR A 254 -11.03 -20.83 -2.10
C THR A 254 -11.26 -21.15 -0.63
N VAL A 255 -12.52 -21.19 -0.20
CA VAL A 255 -12.92 -21.57 1.15
C VAL A 255 -12.47 -23.02 1.47
N ALA A 256 -12.74 -23.95 0.55
CA ALA A 256 -12.34 -25.34 0.70
C ALA A 256 -10.81 -25.53 0.77
N ARG A 257 -10.05 -24.79 -0.05
CA ARG A 257 -8.57 -24.80 0.03
C ARG A 257 -8.03 -24.26 1.35
N LEU A 258 -8.65 -23.21 1.90
CA LEU A 258 -8.28 -22.69 3.21
C LEU A 258 -8.59 -23.69 4.33
N ALA A 259 -9.70 -24.43 4.21
CA ALA A 259 -10.03 -25.51 5.13
C ALA A 259 -8.98 -26.65 5.05
N ALA A 260 -8.65 -27.11 3.84
CA ALA A 260 -7.65 -28.16 3.62
C ALA A 260 -6.23 -27.77 4.06
N ALA A 261 -5.87 -26.48 3.91
CA ALA A 261 -4.52 -26.00 4.27
C ALA A 261 -4.18 -26.15 5.76
N ARG A 262 -5.17 -26.30 6.63
CA ARG A 262 -4.96 -26.52 8.08
C ARG A 262 -4.36 -27.90 8.39
N HIS A 263 -4.50 -28.84 7.47
CA HIS A 263 -4.01 -30.24 7.60
C HIS A 263 -2.67 -30.45 6.88
N ILE A 264 -2.12 -29.39 6.22
CA ILE A 264 -0.78 -29.46 5.64
C ILE A 264 0.23 -29.05 6.72
N PRO A 265 1.19 -29.93 7.09
CA PRO A 265 2.24 -29.57 8.04
C PRO A 265 2.99 -28.33 7.53
N SER A 266 3.10 -27.29 8.36
CA SER A 266 3.99 -26.15 8.05
C SER A 266 5.40 -26.71 7.95
N ALA A 267 6.03 -26.58 6.78
CA ALA A 267 7.45 -26.88 6.65
C ALA A 267 8.20 -25.92 7.58
N ILE A 268 8.84 -26.49 8.61
CA ILE A 268 9.71 -25.80 9.57
C ILE A 268 10.98 -25.36 8.86
#